data_dc6c23e90125ad8682128b50a03e4279
#
_entry.id   dc6c23e90125ad8682128b50a03e4279
#
_cell.length_a   1.000
_cell.length_b   1.000
_cell.length_c   1.000
_cell.angle_alpha   90.00
_cell.angle_beta   90.00
_cell.angle_gamma   90.00
#
_symmetry.space_group_name_H-M   'P 1'
#
loop_
_entity.id
_entity.type
_entity.pdbx_description
1 polymer ?
#
loop_
_entity_poly.entity_id
_entity_poly.type
_entity_poly.pdbx_seq_one_letter_code
_entity_poly.pdbx_strand_id
1 'polypeptide(L)'
;MASFTNSIYTDSWVQPENHVSMTEVDALIPNDGIKLKNPLGEKFWVKFIKKTDDNQYIGQVNNHLILPSQYNYDNLVIFKASDMWEINTTAKRNAQIPEVTRLVQGFYDTFGRIPTHQEMDMLYTKITKI
;
A
#
# COMPACT_ATOMS: atom_id res chain seq x y z
N MET A 1 7.43 -22.59 19.01
CA MET A 1 7.57 -22.02 18.58
C MET A 1 7.22 -21.16 18.22
N ALA A 2 7.20 -21.13 18.12
CA ALA A 2 6.96 -20.41 17.63
C ALA A 2 6.82 -19.63 17.42
N SER A 3 6.71 -19.47 17.39
CA SER A 3 6.59 -18.72 17.18
C SER A 3 6.66 -17.91 17.06
N PHE A 4 6.80 -17.86 16.94
CA PHE A 4 7.05 -17.16 16.77
C PHE A 4 6.80 -16.26 16.63
N THR A 5 6.86 -16.66 16.76
CA THR A 5 6.41 -15.69 16.78
C THR A 5 6.28 -14.38 16.03
N ASN A 6 5.15 -14.02 15.69
CA ASN A 6 4.90 -12.81 14.94
C ASN A 6 4.74 -11.64 15.88
N SER A 7 5.86 -11.05 16.24
CA SER A 7 5.82 -9.82 17.01
C SER A 7 5.08 -8.75 16.19
N ILE A 8 4.21 -8.01 16.85
CA ILE A 8 3.54 -6.88 16.26
C ILE A 8 4.29 -5.62 16.75
N TYR A 9 4.86 -4.90 15.81
CA TYR A 9 5.66 -3.72 16.12
C TYR A 9 4.80 -2.47 16.16
N THR A 10 5.18 -1.52 16.99
CA THR A 10 4.57 -0.21 17.01
C THR A 10 5.66 0.84 16.89
N ASP A 11 5.28 2.07 16.57
CA ASP A 11 6.20 3.19 16.48
C ASP A 11 5.45 4.48 16.79
N SER A 12 6.18 5.58 16.90
CA SER A 12 5.59 6.92 17.05
C SER A 12 5.21 7.43 15.66
N TRP A 13 4.17 6.83 15.07
CA TRP A 13 3.75 7.15 13.71
C TRP A 13 3.49 8.65 13.55
N VAL A 14 4.04 9.23 12.47
CA VAL A 14 3.80 10.63 12.15
C VAL A 14 2.41 10.73 11.49
N GLN A 15 1.56 11.56 12.07
CA GLN A 15 0.19 11.71 11.57
C GLN A 15 0.15 12.68 10.40
N PRO A 16 -0.71 12.41 9.39
CA PRO A 16 -0.91 13.35 8.29
C PRO A 16 -1.65 14.60 8.77
N GLU A 17 -1.48 15.68 8.03
CA GLU A 17 -2.20 16.93 8.27
C GLU A 17 -3.69 16.74 8.04
N ASN A 18 -4.04 15.99 6.98
CA ASN A 18 -5.42 15.67 6.65
C ASN A 18 -5.62 14.15 6.76
N HIS A 19 -6.53 13.74 7.63
CA HIS A 19 -6.83 12.32 7.84
C HIS A 19 -7.60 11.72 6.66
N VAL A 20 -7.42 10.42 6.43
CA VAL A 20 -8.30 9.66 5.56
C VAL A 20 -9.70 9.66 6.17
N SER A 21 -10.75 9.55 5.35
CA SER A 21 -12.12 9.57 5.85
C SER A 21 -12.42 8.28 6.63
N MET A 22 -13.26 8.39 7.66
CA MET A 22 -13.69 7.21 8.41
C MET A 22 -14.52 6.25 7.55
N THR A 23 -15.18 6.76 6.52
CA THR A 23 -15.89 5.92 5.55
C THR A 23 -14.91 4.98 4.85
N GLU A 24 -13.74 5.50 4.43
CA GLU A 24 -12.69 4.67 3.81
C GLU A 24 -12.09 3.69 4.81
N VAL A 25 -11.85 4.14 6.05
CA VAL A 25 -11.30 3.29 7.10
C VAL A 25 -12.24 2.14 7.42
N ASP A 26 -13.53 2.44 7.56
CA ASP A 26 -14.54 1.42 7.90
C ASP A 26 -14.79 0.43 6.75
N ALA A 27 -14.43 0.80 5.54
CA ALA A 27 -14.57 -0.06 4.37
C ALA A 27 -13.34 -0.93 4.09
N LEU A 28 -12.30 -0.85 4.92
CA LEU A 28 -11.07 -1.65 4.74
C LEU A 28 -11.37 -3.14 4.77
N ILE A 29 -10.78 -3.85 3.82
CA ILE A 29 -10.82 -5.31 3.77
C ILE A 29 -9.37 -5.83 3.70
N PRO A 30 -9.13 -7.10 4.06
CA PRO A 30 -7.77 -7.65 4.00
C PRO A 30 -7.12 -7.43 2.64
N ASN A 31 -5.84 -7.12 2.65
CA ASN A 31 -4.98 -6.80 1.51
C ASN A 31 -5.14 -5.38 0.94
N ASP A 32 -6.04 -4.57 1.46
CA ASP A 32 -6.04 -3.15 1.11
C ASP A 32 -4.73 -2.51 1.58
N GLY A 33 -4.20 -1.58 0.79
CA GLY A 33 -2.95 -0.89 1.10
C GLY A 33 -3.18 0.33 1.98
N ILE A 34 -2.34 0.51 2.98
CA ILE A 34 -2.37 1.68 3.87
C ILE A 34 -0.96 2.26 3.90
N LYS A 35 -0.84 3.57 3.72
CA LYS A 35 0.44 4.25 3.82
C LYS A 35 0.64 4.81 5.22
N LEU A 36 1.80 4.51 5.81
CA LEU A 36 2.22 5.03 7.11
C LEU A 36 3.51 5.82 6.95
N LYS A 37 3.80 6.67 7.93
CA LYS A 37 5.07 7.40 8.00
C LYS A 37 5.69 7.20 9.37
N ASN A 38 6.93 6.72 9.41
CA ASN A 38 7.63 6.50 10.67
C ASN A 38 8.32 7.79 11.15
N PRO A 39 8.80 7.82 12.42
CA PRO A 39 9.44 9.03 12.96
C PRO A 39 10.75 9.40 12.26
N LEU A 40 11.34 8.49 11.49
CA LEU A 40 12.52 8.77 10.69
C LEU A 40 12.18 9.51 9.38
N GLY A 41 10.89 9.66 9.09
CA GLY A 41 10.42 10.38 7.91
C GLY A 41 10.16 9.51 6.69
N GLU A 42 10.32 8.21 6.82
CA GLU A 42 10.06 7.29 5.71
C GLU A 42 8.58 6.91 5.64
N LYS A 43 8.00 7.05 4.43
CA LYS A 43 6.64 6.58 4.15
C LYS A 43 6.73 5.20 3.52
N PHE A 44 5.83 4.32 3.90
CA PHE A 44 5.82 2.95 3.39
C PHE A 44 4.40 2.40 3.39
N TRP A 45 4.21 1.32 2.62
CA TRP A 45 2.91 0.66 2.49
C TRP A 45 2.83 -0.57 3.38
N VAL A 46 1.64 -0.77 3.97
CA VAL A 46 1.29 -1.99 4.67
C VAL A 46 0.01 -2.56 4.05
N LYS A 47 -0.15 -3.89 4.12
CA LYS A 47 -1.39 -4.57 3.75
C LYS A 47 -2.25 -4.67 5.00
N PHE A 48 -3.49 -4.24 4.91
CA PHE A 48 -4.42 -4.38 6.02
C PHE A 48 -4.68 -5.86 6.33
N ILE A 49 -4.60 -6.23 7.61
CA ILE A 49 -4.88 -7.59 8.10
C ILE A 49 -6.21 -7.61 8.84
N LYS A 50 -6.32 -6.83 9.91
CA LYS A 50 -7.54 -6.79 10.71
C LYS A 50 -7.58 -5.56 11.62
N LYS A 51 -8.77 -5.26 12.11
CA LYS A 51 -9.00 -4.26 13.16
C LYS A 51 -9.06 -4.97 14.50
N THR A 52 -8.44 -4.37 15.52
CA THR A 52 -8.47 -4.90 16.88
C THR A 52 -9.70 -4.40 17.63
N ASP A 53 -9.98 -5.01 18.80
CA ASP A 53 -11.09 -4.56 19.65
C ASP A 53 -10.87 -3.17 20.24
N ASP A 54 -9.61 -2.69 20.28
CA ASP A 54 -9.25 -1.39 20.83
C ASP A 54 -9.26 -0.28 19.77
N ASN A 55 -9.91 -0.52 18.63
CA ASN A 55 -9.95 0.44 17.51
C ASN A 55 -8.57 0.75 16.94
N GLN A 56 -7.67 -0.22 16.98
CA GLN A 56 -6.38 -0.16 16.31
C GLN A 56 -6.43 -1.06 15.08
N TYR A 57 -5.42 -0.94 14.25
CA TYR A 57 -5.35 -1.65 12.97
C TYR A 57 -4.02 -2.36 12.87
N ILE A 58 -4.03 -3.57 12.35
CA ILE A 58 -2.83 -4.36 12.11
C ILE A 58 -2.62 -4.49 10.62
N GLY A 59 -1.39 -4.21 10.17
CA GLY A 59 -0.98 -4.35 8.78
C GLY A 59 0.34 -5.07 8.69
N GLN A 60 0.61 -5.65 7.53
CA GLN A 60 1.88 -6.29 7.22
C GLN A 60 2.68 -5.38 6.28
N VAL A 61 3.92 -5.07 6.67
CA VAL A 61 4.78 -4.19 5.86
C VAL A 61 4.99 -4.79 4.48
N ASN A 62 4.68 -4.04 3.45
CA ASN A 62 4.70 -4.49 2.06
C ASN A 62 5.72 -3.74 1.21
N ASN A 63 6.75 -3.19 1.84
CA ASN A 63 7.89 -2.52 1.19
C ASN A 63 9.14 -2.88 1.93
N HIS A 64 10.27 -2.80 1.25
CA HIS A 64 11.57 -2.80 1.93
C HIS A 64 11.86 -1.39 2.40
N LEU A 65 12.03 -1.23 3.73
CA LEU A 65 12.37 0.06 4.31
C LEU A 65 13.84 0.37 4.08
N ILE A 66 14.13 1.62 3.76
CA ILE A 66 15.49 2.08 3.48
C ILE A 66 16.17 2.53 4.77
N LEU A 67 15.43 3.20 5.64
CA LEU A 67 15.97 3.71 6.91
C LEU A 67 15.92 2.63 7.98
N PRO A 68 16.90 2.60 8.91
CA PRO A 68 16.93 1.55 9.93
C PRO A 68 15.76 1.66 10.92
N SER A 69 15.03 0.56 11.06
CA SER A 69 13.93 0.45 12.01
C SER A 69 13.89 -0.97 12.55
N GLN A 70 13.08 -1.18 13.61
CA GLN A 70 12.93 -2.52 14.22
C GLN A 70 12.12 -3.48 13.36
N TYR A 71 11.38 -2.95 12.39
CA TYR A 71 10.51 -3.72 11.50
C TYR A 71 10.90 -3.46 10.04
N ASN A 72 10.60 -4.40 9.17
CA ASN A 72 10.83 -4.26 7.73
C ASN A 72 9.83 -5.14 6.97
N TYR A 73 10.10 -5.45 5.73
CA TYR A 73 9.23 -6.24 4.86
C TYR A 73 8.70 -7.48 5.57
N ASP A 74 7.39 -7.72 5.44
CA ASP A 74 6.62 -8.83 6.03
C ASP A 74 6.38 -8.75 7.54
N ASN A 75 6.98 -7.81 8.27
CA ASN A 75 6.70 -7.66 9.69
C ASN A 75 5.30 -7.06 9.89
N LEU A 76 4.68 -7.38 11.02
CA LEU A 76 3.39 -6.83 11.41
C LEU A 76 3.58 -5.56 12.20
N VAL A 77 2.75 -4.57 11.93
CA VAL A 77 2.74 -3.29 12.67
C VAL A 77 1.32 -2.96 13.09
N ILE A 78 1.20 -2.22 14.20
CA ILE A 78 -0.09 -1.78 14.73
C ILE A 78 -0.12 -0.25 14.74
N PHE A 79 -1.26 0.31 14.36
CA PHE A 79 -1.43 1.75 14.20
C PHE A 79 -2.89 2.13 14.37
N LYS A 80 -3.17 3.43 14.39
CA LYS A 80 -4.53 3.98 14.53
C LYS A 80 -5.00 4.57 13.19
N ALA A 81 -6.31 4.80 13.09
CA ALA A 81 -6.87 5.45 11.89
C ALA A 81 -6.22 6.80 11.63
N SER A 82 -5.95 7.57 12.69
CA SER A 82 -5.30 8.89 12.57
C SER A 82 -3.87 8.83 12.04
N ASP A 83 -3.25 7.65 12.04
CA ASP A 83 -1.89 7.47 11.53
C ASP A 83 -1.86 7.20 10.02
N MET A 84 -3.01 6.94 9.42
CA MET A 84 -3.10 6.57 8.00
C MET A 84 -2.95 7.79 7.11
N TRP A 85 -1.98 7.73 6.19
CA TRP A 85 -1.74 8.79 5.21
C TRP A 85 -2.57 8.63 3.95
N GLU A 86 -2.77 7.38 3.53
CA GLU A 86 -3.45 7.08 2.27
C GLU A 86 -3.96 5.64 2.32
N ILE A 87 -5.09 5.39 1.69
CA ILE A 87 -5.64 4.05 1.51
C ILE A 87 -5.72 3.75 0.02
N ASN A 88 -5.15 2.60 -0.37
CA ASN A 88 -5.25 2.09 -1.73
C ASN A 88 -6.01 0.77 -1.69
N THR A 89 -7.30 0.82 -1.97
CA THR A 89 -8.16 -0.36 -1.85
C THR A 89 -7.89 -1.36 -2.98
N THR A 90 -8.19 -2.62 -2.70
CA THR A 90 -8.15 -3.68 -3.71
C THR A 90 -9.07 -3.35 -4.89
N ALA A 91 -10.23 -2.76 -4.60
CA ALA A 91 -11.17 -2.33 -5.62
C ALA A 91 -10.58 -1.27 -6.54
N LYS A 92 -9.84 -0.28 -5.99
CA LYS A 92 -9.18 0.74 -6.80
C LYS A 92 -8.11 0.13 -7.71
N ARG A 93 -7.30 -0.79 -7.17
CA ARG A 93 -6.27 -1.48 -7.96
C ARG A 93 -6.89 -2.30 -9.08
N ASN A 94 -7.96 -3.03 -8.78
CA ASN A 94 -8.64 -3.86 -9.77
C ASN A 94 -9.30 -3.01 -10.87
N ALA A 95 -9.79 -1.83 -10.54
CA ALA A 95 -10.36 -0.92 -11.52
C ALA A 95 -9.31 -0.38 -12.52
N GLN A 96 -8.03 -0.36 -12.14
CA GLN A 96 -6.95 0.09 -13.02
C GLN A 96 -6.47 -0.99 -13.99
N ILE A 97 -6.65 -2.28 -13.66
CA ILE A 97 -6.18 -3.40 -14.46
C ILE A 97 -6.71 -3.39 -15.90
N PRO A 98 -8.02 -3.20 -16.17
CA PRO A 98 -8.52 -3.17 -17.54
C PRO A 98 -7.90 -2.08 -18.39
N GLU A 99 -7.61 -0.91 -17.80
CA GLU A 99 -6.98 0.19 -18.52
C GLU A 99 -5.55 -0.15 -18.92
N VAL A 100 -4.77 -0.71 -17.99
CA VAL A 100 -3.41 -1.16 -18.26
C VAL A 100 -3.41 -2.25 -19.34
N THR A 101 -4.31 -3.22 -19.24
CA THR A 101 -4.42 -4.32 -20.20
C THR A 101 -4.71 -3.80 -21.60
N ARG A 102 -5.59 -2.82 -21.72
CA ARG A 102 -5.94 -2.22 -23.01
C ARG A 102 -4.74 -1.52 -23.65
N LEU A 103 -3.94 -0.80 -22.84
CA LEU A 103 -2.75 -0.11 -23.34
C LEU A 103 -1.68 -1.10 -23.79
N VAL A 104 -1.46 -2.17 -23.03
CA VAL A 104 -0.50 -3.21 -23.40
C VAL A 104 -0.95 -3.91 -24.70
N GLN A 105 -2.23 -4.20 -24.83
CA GLN A 105 -2.77 -4.83 -26.05
C GLN A 105 -2.61 -3.91 -27.26
N GLY A 106 -2.90 -2.61 -27.11
CA GLY A 106 -2.72 -1.64 -28.17
C GLY A 106 -1.28 -1.54 -28.62
N PHE A 107 -0.34 -1.59 -27.67
CA PHE A 107 1.09 -1.58 -28.00
C PHE A 107 1.48 -2.85 -28.78
N TYR A 108 1.01 -4.01 -28.34
CA TYR A 108 1.29 -5.28 -29.02
C TYR A 108 0.73 -5.27 -30.45
N ASP A 109 -0.49 -4.77 -30.64
CA ASP A 109 -1.13 -4.70 -31.96
C ASP A 109 -0.35 -3.78 -32.90
N THR A 110 0.27 -2.73 -32.38
CA THR A 110 1.01 -1.74 -33.18
C THR A 110 2.42 -2.23 -33.51
N PHE A 111 3.13 -2.80 -32.55
CA PHE A 111 4.55 -3.12 -32.66
C PHE A 111 4.85 -4.60 -32.76
N GLY A 112 3.87 -5.47 -32.53
CA GLY A 112 4.05 -6.93 -32.59
C GLY A 112 4.91 -7.50 -31.47
N ARG A 113 5.07 -6.77 -30.37
CA ARG A 113 5.84 -7.21 -29.22
C ARG A 113 5.30 -6.63 -27.92
N ILE A 114 5.69 -7.23 -26.80
CA ILE A 114 5.32 -6.76 -25.46
C ILE A 114 6.17 -5.52 -25.14
N PRO A 115 5.58 -4.49 -24.47
CA PRO A 115 6.35 -3.31 -24.07
C PRO A 115 7.51 -3.66 -23.14
N THR A 116 8.61 -2.93 -23.26
CA THR A 116 9.73 -3.02 -22.31
C THR A 116 9.33 -2.36 -21.00
N HIS A 117 10.14 -2.58 -19.96
CA HIS A 117 9.92 -1.97 -18.64
C HIS A 117 9.79 -0.44 -18.74
N GLN A 118 10.68 0.18 -19.50
CA GLN A 118 10.68 1.63 -19.72
C GLN A 118 9.41 2.09 -20.44
N GLU A 119 8.97 1.34 -21.43
CA GLU A 119 7.75 1.65 -22.17
C GLU A 119 6.51 1.48 -21.31
N MET A 120 6.50 0.48 -20.44
CA MET A 120 5.42 0.28 -19.48
C MET A 120 5.31 1.48 -18.51
N ASP A 121 6.44 2.01 -18.06
CA ASP A 121 6.46 3.20 -17.21
C ASP A 121 5.85 4.40 -17.90
N MET A 122 6.13 4.57 -19.18
CA MET A 122 5.55 5.66 -19.99
C MET A 122 4.03 5.51 -20.12
N LEU A 123 3.54 4.28 -20.34
CA LEU A 123 2.12 4.01 -20.43
C LEU A 123 1.42 4.27 -19.11
N TYR A 124 2.06 3.88 -18.01
CA TYR A 124 1.54 4.08 -16.67
C TYR A 124 1.43 5.58 -16.34
N THR A 125 2.42 6.36 -16.76
CA THR A 125 2.42 7.81 -16.58
C THR A 125 1.23 8.46 -17.29
N LYS A 126 0.86 7.98 -18.48
CA LYS A 126 -0.30 8.47 -19.21
C LYS A 126 -1.61 8.22 -18.45
N ILE A 127 -1.75 7.06 -17.81
CA ILE A 127 -2.94 6.72 -17.02
C ILE A 127 -3.06 7.66 -15.82
N THR A 128 -1.96 7.91 -15.12
CA THR A 128 -1.97 8.70 -13.89
C THR A 128 -2.12 10.21 -14.11
N LYS A 129 -1.95 10.69 -15.33
CA LYS A 129 -2.10 12.11 -15.67
C LYS A 129 -3.52 12.50 -16.09
N ILE A 130 -4.40 11.56 -16.23
CA ILE A 130 -5.79 11.81 -16.63
C ILE A 130 -6.70 12.02 -15.39
#